data_bd476198ec237beb678b85314df5a0e3
#
_entry.id   bd476198ec237beb678b85314df5a0e3
#
_cell.length_a   1.000
_cell.length_b   1.000
_cell.length_c   1.000
_cell.angle_alpha   90.00
_cell.angle_beta   90.00
_cell.angle_gamma   90.00
#
_symmetry.space_group_name_H-M   'P 1'
#
loop_
_entity.id
_entity.type
_entity.pdbx_description
1 polymer ?
#
loop_
_entity_poly.entity_id
_entity_poly.type
_entity_poly.pdbx_seq_one_letter_code
_entity_poly.pdbx_strand_id
1 'polypeptide(L)' 'MDSLQKAIAEAGSASALARGLGVSPMTISLWRTRSSGVVPVDRVMAIFDLTGVTPHELRPDIYPNPTDGLPRQKA' A
#
# COMPACT_ATOMS: atom_id res chain seq x y z
N MET A 1 -2.32 -3.17 13.68
CA MET A 1 -2.54 -3.67 12.32
C MET A 1 -1.63 -2.91 11.38
N ASP A 2 -0.91 -3.60 10.54
CA ASP A 2 0.01 -2.91 9.65
C ASP A 2 -0.74 -2.34 8.44
N SER A 3 -0.05 -1.48 7.70
CA SER A 3 -0.68 -0.75 6.60
C SER A 3 -1.07 -1.66 5.44
N LEU A 4 -0.33 -2.73 5.21
CA LEU A 4 -0.70 -3.66 4.15
C LEU A 4 -1.98 -4.40 4.51
N GLN A 5 -2.16 -4.81 5.76
CA GLN A 5 -3.41 -5.42 6.20
C GLN A 5 -4.57 -4.43 6.04
N LYS A 6 -4.33 -3.17 6.36
CA LYS A 6 -5.34 -2.14 6.17
C LYS A 6 -5.72 -2.02 4.70
N ALA A 7 -4.73 -2.03 3.81
CA ALA A 7 -4.98 -1.96 2.38
C ALA A 7 -5.77 -3.16 1.88
N ILE A 8 -5.44 -4.35 2.38
CA ILE A 8 -6.18 -5.56 2.03
C ILE A 8 -7.63 -5.45 2.47
N ALA A 9 -7.86 -4.95 3.67
CA ALA A 9 -9.22 -4.78 4.18
C ALA A 9 -10.01 -3.78 3.36
N GLU A 10 -9.37 -2.67 2.97
CA GLU A 10 -10.03 -1.64 2.17
C GLU A 10 -10.36 -2.15 0.77
N ALA A 11 -9.51 -2.98 0.20
CA ALA A 11 -9.75 -3.55 -1.12
C ALA A 11 -10.76 -4.70 -1.08
N GLY A 12 -11.00 -5.25 0.09
CA GLY A 12 -11.92 -6.35 0.28
C GLY A 12 -11.24 -7.70 0.53
N SER A 13 -10.11 -7.93 -0.12
CA SER A 13 -9.35 -9.17 0.07
C SER A 13 -7.98 -8.99 -0.57
N ALA A 14 -7.06 -9.89 -0.23
CA ALA A 14 -5.75 -9.90 -0.85
C ALA A 14 -5.85 -10.11 -2.37
N SER A 15 -6.77 -10.97 -2.80
CA SER A 15 -6.98 -11.20 -4.23
C SER A 15 -7.50 -9.95 -4.93
N ALA A 16 -8.42 -9.22 -4.29
CA ALA A 16 -8.94 -7.99 -4.86
C ALA A 16 -7.85 -6.94 -4.97
N LEU A 17 -7.01 -6.81 -3.94
CA LEU A 17 -5.89 -5.88 -3.98
C LEU A 17 -4.92 -6.25 -5.10
N ALA A 18 -4.58 -7.53 -5.20
CA ALA A 18 -3.66 -8.00 -6.23
C ALA A 18 -4.20 -7.69 -7.63
N ARG A 19 -5.49 -7.94 -7.84
CA ARG A 19 -6.11 -7.68 -9.13
C ARG A 19 -6.06 -6.20 -9.48
N GLY A 20 -6.33 -5.34 -8.51
CA GLY A 20 -6.27 -3.90 -8.73
C GLY A 20 -4.87 -3.40 -9.02
N LEU A 21 -3.85 -4.05 -8.48
CA LEU A 21 -2.46 -3.68 -8.70
C LEU A 21 -1.86 -4.33 -9.92
N GLY A 22 -2.54 -5.31 -10.51
CA GLY A 22 -2.00 -6.05 -11.65
C GLY A 22 -0.93 -7.05 -11.27
N VAL A 23 -0.96 -7.55 -10.04
CA VAL A 23 0.00 -8.56 -9.56
C VAL A 23 -0.76 -9.79 -9.11
N SER A 24 -0.04 -10.89 -8.87
CA SER A 24 -0.68 -12.12 -8.41
C SER A 24 -0.93 -12.05 -6.90
N PRO A 25 -1.92 -12.81 -6.40
CA PRO A 25 -2.13 -12.91 -4.96
C PRO A 25 -0.91 -13.40 -4.20
N MET A 26 -0.09 -14.22 -4.85
CA MET A 26 1.15 -14.70 -4.23
C MET A 26 2.09 -13.54 -3.93
N THR A 27 2.14 -12.53 -4.81
CA THR A 27 2.96 -11.34 -4.60
C THR A 27 2.55 -10.64 -3.31
N ILE A 28 1.24 -10.50 -3.08
CA ILE A 28 0.74 -9.90 -1.84
C ILE A 28 1.18 -10.74 -0.64
N SER A 29 1.06 -12.05 -0.74
CA SER A 29 1.49 -12.94 0.35
C SER A 29 2.97 -12.79 0.66
N LEU A 30 3.80 -12.65 -0.38
CA LEU A 30 5.23 -12.45 -0.18
C LEU A 30 5.52 -11.14 0.53
N TRP A 31 4.80 -10.08 0.21
CA TRP A 31 4.98 -8.81 0.93
C TRP A 31 4.63 -8.96 2.41
N ARG A 32 3.58 -9.73 2.71
CA ARG A 32 3.14 -9.92 4.08
C ARG A 32 4.13 -10.73 4.91
N THR A 33 4.74 -11.75 4.29
CA THR A 33 5.59 -12.68 5.02
C THR A 33 7.07 -12.35 4.91
N ARG A 34 7.57 -12.13 3.70
CA ARG A 34 8.99 -11.90 3.51
C ARG A 34 9.42 -10.48 3.83
N SER A 35 8.59 -9.52 3.47
CA SER A 35 8.92 -8.11 3.65
C SER A 35 8.29 -7.52 4.89
N SER A 36 7.74 -8.36 5.77
CA SER A 36 7.11 -7.92 7.02
C SER A 36 6.04 -6.86 6.79
N GLY A 37 5.30 -7.00 5.69
CA GLY A 37 4.23 -6.08 5.37
C GLY A 37 4.69 -4.82 4.64
N VAL A 38 5.97 -4.71 4.31
CA VAL A 38 6.51 -3.55 3.60
C VAL A 38 6.33 -3.77 2.10
N VAL A 39 5.66 -2.83 1.43
CA VAL A 39 5.42 -2.94 -0.01
C VAL A 39 6.53 -2.24 -0.79
N PRO A 40 6.77 -2.66 -2.06
CA PRO A 40 7.75 -1.97 -2.89
C PRO A 40 7.35 -0.51 -3.11
N VAL A 41 8.34 0.37 -3.20
CA VAL A 41 8.08 1.79 -3.33
C VAL A 41 7.31 2.11 -4.62
N ASP A 42 7.54 1.35 -5.67
CA ASP A 42 6.87 1.59 -6.94
C ASP A 42 5.41 1.14 -6.94
N ARG A 43 4.95 0.47 -5.88
CA ARG A 43 3.54 0.08 -5.73
C ARG A 43 2.78 0.97 -4.75
N VAL A 44 3.50 1.83 -4.04
CA VAL A 44 2.90 2.64 -2.97
C VAL A 44 1.76 3.52 -3.51
N MET A 45 2.01 4.25 -4.59
CA MET A 45 0.98 5.15 -5.11
C MET A 45 -0.21 4.41 -5.68
N ALA A 46 0.02 3.24 -6.28
CA ALA A 46 -1.08 2.43 -6.80
C ALA A 46 -1.97 1.92 -5.65
N ILE A 47 -1.36 1.52 -4.55
CA ILE A 47 -2.12 1.09 -3.38
C ILE A 47 -2.90 2.25 -2.79
N PHE A 48 -2.29 3.43 -2.71
CA PHE A 48 -2.98 4.62 -2.24
C PHE A 48 -4.20 4.94 -3.12
N ASP A 49 -4.03 4.88 -4.43
CA ASP A 49 -5.14 5.14 -5.35
C ASP A 49 -6.28 4.16 -5.19
N LEU A 50 -5.96 2.90 -4.90
CA LEU A 50 -6.98 1.86 -4.75
C LEU A 50 -7.66 1.87 -3.41
N THR A 51 -6.93 2.15 -2.35
CA THR A 51 -7.40 1.87 -1.00
C THR A 51 -7.47 3.09 -0.10
N GLY A 52 -6.82 4.18 -0.47
CA GLY A 52 -6.74 5.36 0.38
C GLY A 52 -5.71 5.23 1.50
N VAL A 53 -4.99 4.11 1.58
CA VAL A 53 -3.91 3.96 2.55
C VAL A 53 -2.74 4.80 2.06
N THR A 54 -2.32 5.75 2.89
CA THR A 54 -1.36 6.77 2.44
C THR A 54 0.04 6.22 2.27
N PRO A 55 0.87 6.87 1.44
CA PRO A 55 2.27 6.48 1.31
C PRO A 55 3.01 6.49 2.64
N HIS A 56 2.71 7.44 3.51
CA HIS A 56 3.34 7.50 4.83
C HIS A 56 3.04 6.24 5.64
N GLU A 57 1.80 5.77 5.60
CA GLU A 57 1.43 4.55 6.31
C GLU A 57 2.11 3.32 5.72
N LEU A 58 2.25 3.29 4.39
CA LEU A 58 2.83 2.13 3.71
C LEU A 58 4.35 2.09 3.83
N ARG A 59 4.99 3.22 3.67
CA ARG A 59 6.46 3.30 3.68
C ARG A 59 6.92 4.53 4.46
N PRO A 60 6.80 4.50 5.79
CA PRO A 60 7.25 5.65 6.60
C PRO A 60 8.75 5.90 6.52
N ASP A 61 9.52 4.90 6.10
CA ASP A 61 10.96 5.07 5.90
C ASP A 61 11.28 5.95 4.70
N ILE A 62 10.37 5.98 3.70
CA ILE A 62 10.55 6.79 2.49
C ILE A 62 9.67 8.04 2.56
N TYR A 63 8.51 7.92 3.17
CA TYR A 63 7.54 9.00 3.30
C TYR A 63 7.34 9.29 4.79
N PRO A 64 8.30 10.00 5.44
CA PRO A 64 8.28 10.16 6.90
C PRO A 64 7.20 11.09 7.43
N ASN A 65 6.63 11.93 6.60
CA ASN A 65 5.56 12.84 7.04
C ASN A 65 4.21 12.37 6.56
N PRO A 66 3.14 12.57 7.34
CA PRO A 66 1.81 12.06 6.96
C PRO A 66 1.29 12.54 5.62
N THR A 67 1.79 13.67 5.12
CA THR A 67 1.35 14.20 3.84
C THR A 67 2.30 13.88 2.69
N ASP A 68 3.42 13.22 2.99
CA ASP A 68 4.38 12.88 1.94
C ASP A 68 3.74 11.93 0.92
N GLY A 69 4.01 12.17 -0.35
CA GLY A 69 3.49 11.35 -1.43
C GLY A 69 2.04 11.63 -1.79
N LEU A 70 1.35 12.44 -1.01
CA LEU A 70 -0.03 12.78 -1.32
C LEU A 70 -0.09 13.79 -2.46
N PRO A 71 -1.20 13.81 -3.21
CA PRO A 71 -1.38 14.86 -4.22
C PRO A 71 -1.23 16.21 -3.56
N ARG A 72 -0.57 17.13 -4.27
CA ARG A 72 -0.34 18.45 -3.72
C ARG A 72 -1.66 19.13 -3.41
N GLN A 73 -1.78 19.59 -2.19
CA GLN A 73 -2.94 20.33 -1.79
C GLN A 73 -2.82 21.76 -2.25
N LYS A 74 -3.92 22.30 -2.72
CA LYS A 74 -3.94 23.68 -3.09
C LYS A 74 -3.89 24.54 -1.85
N ALA A 75 -2.90 25.35 -1.77
CA ALA A 75 -2.73 26.21 -0.61
C ALA A 75 -3.83 27.27 -0.56
#